data_f41ee442c3c6d9aaf19acd3359b840a9
#
_entry.id   f41ee442c3c6d9aaf19acd3359b840a9
#
_cell.length_a   1.000
_cell.length_b   1.000
_cell.length_c   1.000
_cell.angle_alpha   90.00
_cell.angle_beta   90.00
_cell.angle_gamma   90.00
#
_symmetry.space_group_name_H-M   'P 1'
#
loop_
_entity.id
_entity.type
_entity.pdbx_description
1 polymer ?
#
loop_
_entity_poly.entity_id
_entity_poly.type
_entity_poly.pdbx_seq_one_letter_code
_entity_poly.pdbx_strand_id
1 'polypeptide(L)'
;MSNNTTLDPYLMKLVELGMDGADILHGHLKVLMVEAEKQLDLCIEAEEYSEEAMDSMARTEASGYFDALCEVYALTYAIAFAKEEVKNRKEILGE
;
A
#
# COMPACT_ATOMS: atom_id res chain seq x y z
N MET A 1 -19.40 -15.70 10.93
CA MET A 1 -18.74 -15.50 10.79
C MET A 1 -18.03 -15.09 10.99
N SER A 2 -17.76 -15.09 11.11
CA SER A 2 -16.89 -14.58 11.50
C SER A 2 -16.06 -14.07 10.87
N ASN A 3 -15.95 -13.32 10.67
CA ASN A 3 -15.10 -12.90 10.14
C ASN A 3 -14.02 -12.73 10.76
N ASN A 4 -13.45 -13.04 10.76
CA ASN A 4 -12.28 -13.21 11.31
C ASN A 4 -11.18 -12.44 10.86
N THR A 5 -11.42 -11.27 10.42
CA THR A 5 -10.40 -10.38 10.03
C THR A 5 -9.90 -9.74 11.29
N THR A 6 -8.84 -10.27 11.81
CA THR A 6 -8.20 -9.68 12.97
C THR A 6 -7.16 -8.70 12.49
N LEU A 7 -7.34 -7.45 12.85
CA LEU A 7 -6.36 -6.44 12.50
C LEU A 7 -5.06 -6.66 13.27
N ASP A 8 -3.95 -6.31 12.63
CA ASP A 8 -2.67 -6.23 13.29
C ASP A 8 -2.79 -5.31 14.50
N PRO A 9 -2.19 -5.63 15.64
CA PRO A 9 -2.28 -4.79 16.85
C PRO A 9 -1.89 -3.34 16.61
N TYR A 10 -0.90 -3.10 15.75
CA TYR A 10 -0.49 -1.74 15.43
C TYR A 10 -1.62 -0.98 14.72
N LEU A 11 -2.25 -1.61 13.74
CA LEU A 11 -3.36 -1.00 13.01
C LEU A 11 -4.56 -0.77 13.93
N MET A 12 -4.83 -1.72 14.80
CA MET A 12 -5.92 -1.57 15.75
C MET A 12 -5.72 -0.38 16.69
N LYS A 13 -4.47 -0.17 17.10
CA LYS A 13 -4.13 0.97 17.92
C LYS A 13 -4.41 2.29 17.20
N LEU A 14 -4.11 2.36 15.92
CA LEU A 14 -4.39 3.55 15.12
C LEU A 14 -5.90 3.82 15.03
N VAL A 15 -6.69 2.76 14.92
CA VAL A 15 -8.15 2.89 14.93
C VAL A 15 -8.63 3.42 16.28
N GLU A 16 -8.09 2.90 17.37
CA GLU A 16 -8.45 3.33 18.72
C GLU A 16 -8.09 4.79 18.96
N LEU A 17 -7.02 5.27 18.31
CA LEU A 17 -6.61 6.67 18.43
C LEU A 17 -7.49 7.61 17.60
N GLY A 18 -8.43 7.06 16.84
CA GLY A 18 -9.36 7.86 16.07
C GLY A 18 -8.83 8.32 14.71
N MET A 19 -7.77 7.70 14.21
CA MET A 19 -7.28 8.05 12.89
C MET A 19 -8.26 7.66 11.80
N ASP A 20 -8.33 8.48 10.74
CA ASP A 20 -9.16 8.22 9.58
C ASP A 20 -8.71 6.92 8.92
N GLY A 21 -9.69 6.06 8.57
CA GLY A 21 -9.39 4.78 7.94
C GLY A 21 -8.61 4.91 6.64
N ALA A 22 -8.88 5.95 5.86
CA ALA A 22 -8.15 6.19 4.62
C ALA A 22 -6.67 6.48 4.89
N ASP A 23 -6.40 7.25 5.94
CA ASP A 23 -5.02 7.58 6.30
C ASP A 23 -4.28 6.35 6.82
N ILE A 24 -4.96 5.51 7.60
CA ILE A 24 -4.40 4.26 8.10
C ILE A 24 -4.04 3.35 6.92
N LEU A 25 -4.96 3.20 5.98
CA LEU A 25 -4.75 2.35 4.81
C LEU A 25 -3.59 2.87 3.96
N HIS A 26 -3.56 4.18 3.72
CA HIS A 26 -2.49 4.79 2.92
C HIS A 26 -1.12 4.52 3.52
N GLY A 27 -0.98 4.72 4.84
CA GLY A 27 0.28 4.47 5.52
C GLY A 27 0.69 3.01 5.48
N HIS A 28 -0.28 2.11 5.64
CA HIS A 28 -0.01 0.67 5.60
C HIS A 28 0.41 0.23 4.20
N LEU A 29 -0.23 0.78 3.17
CA LEU A 29 0.15 0.48 1.78
C LEU A 29 1.58 0.89 1.50
N LYS A 30 2.03 2.00 2.06
CA LYS A 30 3.42 2.45 1.90
C LYS A 30 4.39 1.42 2.47
N VAL A 31 4.09 0.87 3.64
CA VAL A 31 4.91 -0.18 4.25
C VAL A 31 4.94 -1.42 3.36
N LEU A 32 3.77 -1.84 2.86
CA LEU A 32 3.68 -2.99 1.97
C LEU A 32 4.47 -2.77 0.67
N MET A 33 4.44 -1.56 0.13
CA MET A 33 5.20 -1.22 -1.08
C MET A 33 6.70 -1.34 -0.86
N VAL A 34 7.18 -0.83 0.27
CA VAL A 34 8.61 -0.90 0.59
C VAL A 34 9.06 -2.36 0.71
N GLU A 35 8.26 -3.17 1.38
CA GLU A 35 8.57 -4.59 1.53
C GLU A 35 8.49 -5.33 0.20
N ALA A 36 7.49 -5.00 -0.62
CA ALA A 36 7.34 -5.61 -1.94
C ALA A 36 8.50 -5.24 -2.86
N GLU A 37 8.99 -3.99 -2.77
CA GLU A 37 10.14 -3.57 -3.54
C GLU A 37 11.40 -4.35 -3.17
N LYS A 38 11.61 -4.55 -1.87
CA LYS A 38 12.75 -5.34 -1.41
C LYS A 38 12.67 -6.76 -1.92
N GLN A 39 11.47 -7.36 -1.89
CA GLN A 39 11.26 -8.71 -2.35
C GLN A 39 11.50 -8.81 -3.86
N LEU A 40 11.03 -7.81 -4.61
CA LEU A 40 11.26 -7.74 -6.06
C LEU A 40 12.75 -7.66 -6.37
N ASP A 41 13.48 -6.81 -5.64
CA ASP A 41 14.92 -6.66 -5.85
C ASP A 41 15.66 -7.97 -5.59
N LEU A 42 15.25 -8.73 -4.56
CA LEU A 42 15.83 -10.03 -4.28
C LEU A 42 15.53 -11.03 -5.40
N CYS A 43 14.32 -10.98 -5.95
CA CYS A 43 13.95 -11.86 -7.06
C CYS A 43 14.71 -11.52 -8.34
N ILE A 44 14.93 -10.22 -8.61
CA ILE A 44 15.71 -9.78 -9.75
C ILE A 44 17.16 -10.27 -9.62
N GLU A 45 17.73 -10.12 -8.42
CA GLU A 45 19.08 -10.56 -8.16
C GLU A 45 19.20 -12.08 -8.33
N ALA A 46 18.24 -12.84 -7.81
CA ALA A 46 18.24 -14.29 -7.96
C ALA A 46 18.17 -14.70 -9.42
N GLU A 47 17.34 -14.01 -10.21
CA GLU A 47 17.20 -14.32 -11.64
C GLU A 47 18.51 -14.09 -12.40
N GLU A 48 19.27 -13.07 -12.03
CA GLU A 48 20.54 -12.77 -12.70
C GLU A 48 21.57 -13.89 -12.56
N TYR A 49 21.50 -14.64 -11.46
CA TYR A 49 22.46 -15.70 -11.17
C TYR A 49 21.90 -17.11 -11.36
N SER A 50 20.72 -17.22 -11.91
CA SER A 50 20.05 -18.51 -12.09
C SER A 50 19.48 -18.63 -13.48
N GLU A 51 19.52 -19.87 -14.01
CA GLU A 51 18.92 -20.15 -15.30
C GLU A 51 17.60 -20.90 -15.11
N GLU A 52 17.11 -20.97 -13.89
CA GLU A 52 15.89 -21.72 -13.63
C GLU A 52 14.65 -20.88 -13.93
N ALA A 53 13.68 -21.49 -14.60
CA ALA A 53 12.44 -20.82 -14.96
C ALA A 53 11.65 -20.34 -13.73
N MET A 54 11.80 -21.05 -12.60
CA MET A 54 11.10 -20.68 -11.39
C MET A 54 11.51 -19.32 -10.88
N ASP A 55 12.78 -18.94 -11.04
CA ASP A 55 13.25 -17.62 -10.60
C ASP A 55 12.67 -16.51 -11.46
N SER A 56 12.49 -16.77 -12.75
CA SER A 56 11.86 -15.83 -13.65
C SER A 56 10.37 -15.65 -13.29
N MET A 57 9.70 -16.73 -12.95
CA MET A 57 8.30 -16.68 -12.53
C MET A 57 8.15 -15.91 -11.20
N ALA A 58 9.06 -16.16 -10.26
CA ALA A 58 9.03 -15.47 -8.98
C ALA A 58 9.21 -13.96 -9.16
N ARG A 59 10.11 -13.56 -10.06
CA ARG A 59 10.31 -12.14 -10.36
C ARG A 59 9.05 -11.53 -10.97
N THR A 60 8.42 -12.25 -11.90
CA THR A 60 7.21 -11.77 -12.54
C THR A 60 6.08 -11.57 -11.54
N GLU A 61 5.89 -12.52 -10.62
CA GLU A 61 4.89 -12.41 -9.58
C GLU A 61 5.18 -11.25 -8.63
N ALA A 62 6.43 -11.10 -8.22
CA ALA A 62 6.83 -10.01 -7.32
C ALA A 62 6.63 -8.66 -7.99
N SER A 63 6.94 -8.55 -9.29
CA SER A 63 6.75 -7.34 -10.07
C SER A 63 5.27 -6.97 -10.16
N GLY A 64 4.41 -7.96 -10.44
CA GLY A 64 2.97 -7.74 -10.51
C GLY A 64 2.39 -7.28 -9.19
N TYR A 65 2.83 -7.88 -8.10
CA TYR A 65 2.37 -7.51 -6.77
C TYR A 65 2.79 -6.08 -6.43
N PHE A 66 4.04 -5.74 -6.69
CA PHE A 66 4.54 -4.40 -6.44
C PHE A 66 3.79 -3.36 -7.27
N ASP A 67 3.56 -3.65 -8.56
CA ASP A 67 2.84 -2.75 -9.45
C ASP A 67 1.41 -2.52 -8.97
N ALA A 68 0.74 -3.59 -8.51
CA ALA A 68 -0.62 -3.48 -7.99
C ALA A 68 -0.67 -2.60 -6.73
N LEU A 69 0.31 -2.77 -5.83
CA LEU A 69 0.39 -1.93 -4.64
C LEU A 69 0.63 -0.48 -5.00
N CYS A 70 1.47 -0.21 -6.01
CA CYS A 70 1.72 1.16 -6.46
C CYS A 70 0.45 1.81 -6.99
N GLU A 71 -0.36 1.06 -7.73
CA GLU A 71 -1.62 1.60 -8.26
C GLU A 71 -2.58 1.96 -7.14
N VAL A 72 -2.74 1.08 -6.17
CA VAL A 72 -3.64 1.34 -5.04
C VAL A 72 -3.12 2.50 -4.19
N TYR A 73 -1.81 2.55 -3.96
CA TYR A 73 -1.21 3.64 -3.20
C TYR A 73 -1.45 4.98 -3.88
N ALA A 74 -1.26 5.04 -5.20
CA ALA A 74 -1.50 6.26 -5.96
C ALA A 74 -2.96 6.71 -5.85
N LEU A 75 -3.89 5.75 -5.87
CA LEU A 75 -5.30 6.07 -5.73
C LEU A 75 -5.63 6.63 -4.34
N THR A 76 -5.08 6.04 -3.28
CA THR A 76 -5.32 6.54 -1.93
C THR A 76 -4.70 7.92 -1.74
N TYR A 77 -3.56 8.17 -2.37
CA TYR A 77 -2.93 9.49 -2.35
C TYR A 77 -3.82 10.53 -3.04
N ALA A 78 -4.35 10.17 -4.22
CA ALA A 78 -5.22 11.07 -4.97
C ALA A 78 -6.50 11.39 -4.20
N ILE A 79 -7.06 10.40 -3.51
CA ILE A 79 -8.26 10.58 -2.70
C ILE A 79 -7.97 11.54 -1.53
N ALA A 80 -6.83 11.35 -0.86
CA ALA A 80 -6.45 12.21 0.26
C ALA A 80 -6.24 13.65 -0.20
N PHE A 81 -5.60 13.82 -1.36
CA PHE A 81 -5.37 15.14 -1.93
C PHE A 81 -6.69 15.83 -2.28
N ALA A 82 -7.60 15.09 -2.93
CA ALA A 82 -8.90 15.64 -3.30
C ALA A 82 -9.71 16.04 -2.07
N LYS A 83 -9.66 15.23 -1.03
CA LYS A 83 -10.34 15.51 0.24
C LYS A 83 -9.83 16.81 0.84
N GLU A 84 -8.52 17.02 0.84
CA GLU A 84 -7.91 18.22 1.37
C GLU A 84 -8.30 19.46 0.55
N GLU A 85 -8.34 19.32 -0.78
CA GLU A 85 -8.77 20.43 -1.65
C GLU A 85 -10.21 20.84 -1.39
N VAL A 86 -11.10 19.86 -1.20
CA VAL A 86 -12.51 20.14 -0.91
C VAL A 86 -12.63 20.86 0.42
N LYS A 87 -11.89 20.42 1.43
CA LYS A 87 -11.88 21.06 2.73
C LYS A 87 -11.42 22.51 2.64
N ASN A 88 -10.31 22.74 1.95
CA ASN A 88 -9.78 24.10 1.79
C ASN A 88 -10.74 25.00 1.04
N ARG A 89 -11.40 24.47 0.03
CA ARG A 89 -12.38 25.23 -0.74
C ARG A 89 -13.56 25.67 0.14
N LYS A 90 -14.04 24.77 0.98
CA LYS A 90 -15.14 25.09 1.90
C LYS A 90 -14.75 26.16 2.90
N GLU A 91 -13.52 26.09 3.41
CA GLU A 91 -13.01 27.10 4.35
C GLU A 91 -12.94 28.48 3.69
N ILE A 92 -12.47 28.54 2.46
CA ILE A 92 -12.35 29.79 1.71
C ILE A 92 -13.74 30.39 1.44
N LEU A 93 -14.72 29.55 1.13
CA LEU A 93 -16.08 30.00 0.82
C LEU A 93 -16.92 30.22 2.06
N GLY A 94 -16.43 29.92 3.23
CA GLY A 94 -17.18 30.08 4.47
C GLY A 94 -18.26 29.03 4.68
N GLU A 95 -18.08 27.86 4.05
CA GLU A 95 -19.06 26.78 4.16
C GLU A 95 -18.72 25.77 5.24
#